data_d61de57e11622d9af990d300510fc294
#
_entry.id   d61de57e11622d9af990d300510fc294
#
_cell.length_a   1.000
_cell.length_b   1.000
_cell.length_c   1.000
_cell.angle_alpha   90.00
_cell.angle_beta   90.00
_cell.angle_gamma   90.00
#
_symmetry.space_group_name_H-M   'P 1'
#
loop_
_entity.id
_entity.type
_entity.pdbx_description
1 polymer ?
#
loop_
_entity_poly.entity_id
_entity_poly.type
_entity_poly.pdbx_seq_one_letter_code
_entity_poly.pdbx_strand_id
1 'polypeptide(L)'
;MKADELDLTQIYKISTLHNQDDPQERMVTIPTAAIGMLRHELIKTLGLERTKGFLLRHGWHCGMKDAQKALEMDWINKKELLYVGPKITLHGYLEEAELLVAEADFSNGWMHHEAIWKNSYEAEEHLKKFGPSNDPVCHTLVGYASGYLSTILGKKVIAKEIECKAMGHKHCHAVCRTVEEWNGEIDNELKFYEADNIIGELDQTFEKLKIERDNFSRAYVVHQKLMEEVLKEHDLSSIAKVLHQISKLPVFIEDVNVQLIAAAGIPEQEASLFSEKLKKCFHKNRQKYSDNLK
;
A
#
# COMPACT_ATOMS: atom_id res chain seq x y z
N MET A 1 -1.40 37.54 18.14
CA MET A 1 -1.75 36.47 19.11
C MET A 1 -0.57 35.54 19.26
N LYS A 2 -0.30 35.06 20.43
CA LYS A 2 0.64 33.96 20.69
C LYS A 2 -0.10 32.65 20.76
N ALA A 3 0.60 31.52 20.58
CA ALA A 3 -0.03 30.21 20.63
C ALA A 3 -0.66 29.88 21.99
N ASP A 4 -0.06 30.33 23.09
CA ASP A 4 -0.62 30.14 24.45
C ASP A 4 -1.90 30.92 24.72
N GLU A 5 -2.14 32.00 23.98
CA GLU A 5 -3.35 32.83 24.07
C GLU A 5 -4.51 32.24 23.24
N LEU A 6 -4.25 31.21 22.44
CA LEU A 6 -5.26 30.58 21.59
C LEU A 6 -6.32 29.87 22.44
N ASP A 7 -7.53 30.39 22.41
CA ASP A 7 -8.73 29.66 22.85
C ASP A 7 -9.24 28.83 21.68
N LEU A 8 -9.29 27.52 21.84
CA LEU A 8 -9.71 26.59 20.81
C LEU A 8 -11.17 26.79 20.38
N THR A 9 -11.99 27.47 21.19
CA THR A 9 -13.31 27.95 20.78
C THR A 9 -13.26 28.98 19.66
N GLN A 10 -12.11 29.64 19.44
CA GLN A 10 -11.90 30.55 18.31
C GLN A 10 -11.67 29.80 16.99
N ILE A 11 -11.13 28.58 17.06
CA ILE A 11 -10.93 27.70 15.88
C ILE A 11 -12.17 26.82 15.68
N TYR A 12 -12.71 26.28 16.78
CA TYR A 12 -13.87 25.41 16.75
C TYR A 12 -15.00 26.04 17.57
N LYS A 13 -15.99 26.62 16.92
CA LYS A 13 -17.22 26.87 17.63
C LYS A 13 -17.93 25.55 17.88
N ILE A 14 -17.79 25.02 19.09
CA ILE A 14 -18.66 23.95 19.57
C ILE A 14 -20.06 24.56 19.61
N SER A 15 -20.85 24.30 18.58
CA SER A 15 -22.24 24.76 18.56
C SER A 15 -23.01 23.99 19.62
N THR A 16 -23.15 24.58 20.81
CA THR A 16 -24.25 24.27 21.67
C THR A 16 -25.50 24.73 20.92
N LEU A 17 -26.18 23.75 20.29
CA LEU A 17 -27.58 23.86 19.84
C LEU A 17 -28.10 25.30 19.55
N HIS A 18 -28.34 25.59 18.25
CA HIS A 18 -29.12 26.74 17.74
C HIS A 18 -28.35 28.05 17.45
N ASN A 19 -27.65 28.08 16.33
CA ASN A 19 -27.71 29.25 15.46
C ASN A 19 -27.63 28.76 14.00
N GLN A 20 -28.74 28.85 13.27
CA GLN A 20 -28.90 28.36 11.91
C GLN A 20 -28.24 29.26 10.84
N ASP A 21 -27.65 30.39 11.23
CA ASP A 21 -27.23 31.44 10.29
C ASP A 21 -25.73 31.54 10.04
N ASP A 22 -24.90 30.66 10.66
CA ASP A 22 -23.47 30.65 10.41
C ASP A 22 -23.05 29.29 9.79
N PRO A 23 -22.57 29.25 8.53
CA PRO A 23 -22.14 28.01 7.85
C PRO A 23 -20.80 27.47 8.40
N GLN A 24 -20.61 27.51 9.72
CA GLN A 24 -19.40 27.01 10.34
C GLN A 24 -19.37 25.49 10.34
N GLU A 25 -18.16 24.96 10.18
CA GLU A 25 -17.90 23.54 10.14
C GLU A 25 -18.42 22.83 11.39
N ARG A 26 -19.33 21.89 11.19
CA ARG A 26 -19.93 21.12 12.28
C ARG A 26 -18.91 20.16 12.88
N MET A 27 -18.76 20.17 14.18
CA MET A 27 -17.94 19.23 14.93
C MET A 27 -18.77 18.05 15.45
N VAL A 28 -18.19 16.86 15.40
CA VAL A 28 -18.77 15.65 16.01
C VAL A 28 -17.85 15.20 17.13
N THR A 29 -18.36 15.13 18.34
CA THR A 29 -17.64 14.57 19.49
C THR A 29 -17.90 13.08 19.57
N ILE A 30 -16.85 12.27 19.45
CA ILE A 30 -16.92 10.81 19.47
C ILE A 30 -16.00 10.29 20.58
N PRO A 31 -16.46 9.35 21.44
CA PRO A 31 -15.59 8.72 22.43
C PRO A 31 -14.40 8.00 21.77
N THR A 32 -13.21 8.09 22.39
CA THR A 32 -11.99 7.43 21.86
C THR A 32 -12.15 5.92 21.69
N ALA A 33 -12.91 5.29 22.60
CA ALA A 33 -13.24 3.86 22.48
C ALA A 33 -14.05 3.52 21.20
N ALA A 34 -14.92 4.42 20.74
CA ALA A 34 -15.68 4.22 19.50
C ALA A 34 -14.76 4.37 18.27
N ILE A 35 -13.83 5.33 18.30
CA ILE A 35 -12.79 5.46 17.24
C ILE A 35 -11.85 4.25 17.27
N GLY A 36 -11.47 3.76 18.47
CA GLY A 36 -10.71 2.55 18.65
C GLY A 36 -11.43 1.31 18.06
N MET A 37 -12.77 1.24 18.15
CA MET A 37 -13.56 0.19 17.50
C MET A 37 -13.54 0.32 15.99
N LEU A 38 -13.74 1.53 15.46
CA LEU A 38 -13.65 1.80 14.03
C LEU A 38 -12.29 1.34 13.47
N ARG A 39 -11.19 1.70 14.15
CA ARG A 39 -9.84 1.26 13.80
C ARG A 39 -9.70 -0.26 13.82
N HIS A 40 -10.26 -0.93 14.84
CA HIS A 40 -10.28 -2.39 14.93
C HIS A 40 -10.97 -3.03 13.72
N GLU A 41 -12.14 -2.54 13.34
CA GLU A 41 -12.89 -3.03 12.19
C GLU A 41 -12.15 -2.76 10.86
N LEU A 42 -11.49 -1.61 10.72
CA LEU A 42 -10.65 -1.33 9.56
C LEU A 42 -9.49 -2.33 9.44
N ILE A 43 -8.77 -2.60 10.52
CA ILE A 43 -7.66 -3.58 10.53
C ILE A 43 -8.18 -4.98 10.17
N LYS A 44 -9.31 -5.37 10.73
CA LYS A 44 -9.91 -6.69 10.49
C LYS A 44 -10.38 -6.86 9.03
N THR A 45 -10.88 -5.78 8.42
CA THR A 45 -11.45 -5.81 7.06
C THR A 45 -10.40 -5.58 5.98
N LEU A 46 -9.49 -4.62 6.17
CA LEU A 46 -8.51 -4.18 5.17
C LEU A 46 -7.10 -4.73 5.39
N GLY A 47 -6.83 -5.27 6.59
CA GLY A 47 -5.49 -5.61 7.03
C GLY A 47 -4.73 -4.38 7.57
N LEU A 48 -3.60 -4.65 8.25
CA LEU A 48 -2.83 -3.63 8.98
C LEU A 48 -2.25 -2.56 8.04
N GLU A 49 -1.59 -2.97 6.96
CA GLU A 49 -0.89 -2.05 6.03
C GLU A 49 -1.86 -1.06 5.35
N ARG A 50 -3.00 -1.55 4.85
CA ARG A 50 -4.00 -0.67 4.22
C ARG A 50 -4.65 0.26 5.22
N THR A 51 -4.92 -0.24 6.43
CA THR A 51 -5.45 0.60 7.53
C THR A 51 -4.46 1.69 7.92
N LYS A 52 -3.16 1.37 8.00
CA LYS A 52 -2.09 2.36 8.23
C LYS A 52 -2.15 3.49 7.20
N GLY A 53 -2.14 3.14 5.91
CA GLY A 53 -2.25 4.13 4.84
C GLY A 53 -3.53 4.97 4.93
N PHE A 54 -4.68 4.33 5.20
CA PHE A 54 -5.95 5.04 5.39
C PHE A 54 -5.88 6.05 6.54
N LEU A 55 -5.39 5.64 7.71
CA LEU A 55 -5.31 6.49 8.90
C LEU A 55 -4.30 7.63 8.74
N LEU A 56 -3.15 7.38 8.10
CA LEU A 56 -2.18 8.41 7.76
C LEU A 56 -2.77 9.49 6.87
N ARG A 57 -3.48 9.10 5.80
CA ARG A 57 -4.14 10.06 4.89
C ARG A 57 -5.30 10.79 5.56
N HIS A 58 -6.10 10.09 6.38
CA HIS A 58 -7.14 10.72 7.17
C HIS A 58 -6.56 11.79 8.10
N GLY A 59 -5.54 11.43 8.89
CA GLY A 59 -4.84 12.36 9.77
C GLY A 59 -4.26 13.55 9.00
N TRP A 60 -3.62 13.29 7.84
CA TRP A 60 -3.11 14.34 6.96
C TRP A 60 -4.16 15.39 6.60
N HIS A 61 -5.35 14.94 6.18
CA HIS A 61 -6.44 15.86 5.83
C HIS A 61 -6.96 16.64 7.04
N CYS A 62 -7.04 16.02 8.22
CA CYS A 62 -7.39 16.71 9.45
C CYS A 62 -6.36 17.81 9.78
N GLY A 63 -5.08 17.48 9.82
CA GLY A 63 -4.01 18.43 10.11
C GLY A 63 -3.91 19.56 9.08
N MET A 64 -4.08 19.23 7.79
CA MET A 64 -4.13 20.24 6.71
C MET A 64 -5.28 21.24 6.92
N LYS A 65 -6.47 20.76 7.27
CA LYS A 65 -7.64 21.63 7.52
C LYS A 65 -7.43 22.55 8.71
N ASP A 66 -6.89 22.02 9.80
CA ASP A 66 -6.60 22.82 10.99
C ASP A 66 -5.50 23.85 10.74
N ALA A 67 -4.46 23.48 9.98
CA ALA A 67 -3.43 24.41 9.56
C ALA A 67 -3.96 25.55 8.66
N GLN A 68 -4.89 25.26 7.74
CA GLN A 68 -5.55 26.27 6.92
C GLN A 68 -6.29 27.30 7.79
N LYS A 69 -7.06 26.84 8.78
CA LYS A 69 -7.73 27.73 9.73
C LYS A 69 -6.75 28.53 10.57
N ALA A 70 -5.67 27.89 11.05
CA ALA A 70 -4.63 28.57 11.80
C ALA A 70 -3.93 29.68 10.98
N LEU A 71 -3.71 29.43 9.67
CA LEU A 71 -3.10 30.42 8.77
C LEU A 71 -3.98 31.66 8.50
N GLU A 72 -5.30 31.56 8.68
CA GLU A 72 -6.25 32.68 8.55
C GLU A 72 -6.24 33.62 9.75
N MET A 73 -5.57 33.24 10.84
CA MET A 73 -5.51 34.02 12.08
C MET A 73 -4.29 34.94 12.12
N ASP A 74 -4.40 36.06 12.86
CA ASP A 74 -3.31 37.04 13.03
C ASP A 74 -2.33 36.58 14.10
N TRP A 75 -1.15 36.17 13.66
CA TRP A 75 -0.03 35.74 14.54
C TRP A 75 1.02 36.82 14.68
N ILE A 76 1.63 36.92 15.85
CA ILE A 76 2.77 37.84 16.09
C ILE A 76 3.95 37.49 15.14
N ASN A 77 4.20 36.21 14.95
CA ASN A 77 5.14 35.70 13.96
C ASN A 77 4.71 34.28 13.51
N LYS A 78 5.18 33.84 12.34
CA LYS A 78 4.83 32.51 11.80
C LYS A 78 5.31 31.32 12.64
N LYS A 79 6.30 31.50 13.53
CA LYS A 79 6.80 30.43 14.38
C LYS A 79 5.77 29.98 15.42
N GLU A 80 4.82 30.87 15.78
CA GLU A 80 3.73 30.52 16.68
C GLU A 80 2.90 29.33 16.14
N LEU A 81 2.79 29.19 14.80
CA LEU A 81 2.09 28.09 14.16
C LEU A 81 2.66 26.71 14.50
N LEU A 82 3.97 26.63 14.85
CA LEU A 82 4.59 25.36 15.27
C LEU A 82 4.01 24.81 16.59
N TYR A 83 3.43 25.69 17.40
CA TYR A 83 2.85 25.35 18.72
C TYR A 83 1.35 25.13 18.66
N VAL A 84 0.67 25.60 17.62
CA VAL A 84 -0.79 25.49 17.48
C VAL A 84 -1.23 24.05 17.19
N GLY A 85 -0.56 23.35 16.28
CA GLY A 85 -0.89 21.96 15.94
C GLY A 85 -0.87 21.03 17.17
N PRO A 86 0.21 20.99 17.96
CA PRO A 86 0.26 20.26 19.23
C PRO A 86 -0.88 20.65 20.19
N LYS A 87 -1.19 21.93 20.31
CA LYS A 87 -2.29 22.40 21.16
C LYS A 87 -3.67 21.90 20.73
N ILE A 88 -3.92 21.83 19.41
CA ILE A 88 -5.17 21.28 18.86
C ILE A 88 -5.29 19.78 19.17
N THR A 89 -4.19 19.01 19.13
CA THR A 89 -4.23 17.57 19.40
C THR A 89 -4.63 17.21 20.84
N LEU A 90 -4.55 18.16 21.78
CA LEU A 90 -5.04 17.97 23.15
C LEU A 90 -6.57 17.82 23.26
N HIS A 91 -7.31 18.04 22.16
CA HIS A 91 -8.74 17.81 22.11
C HIS A 91 -9.12 16.34 21.83
N GLY A 92 -8.52 15.44 22.57
CA GLY A 92 -8.87 14.03 22.57
C GLY A 92 -7.90 13.10 21.85
N TYR A 93 -6.92 13.65 21.13
CA TYR A 93 -5.87 12.79 20.53
C TYR A 93 -4.78 12.43 21.55
N LEU A 94 -4.41 13.40 22.38
CA LEU A 94 -3.35 13.30 23.39
C LEU A 94 -3.83 13.89 24.71
N GLU A 95 -3.24 13.43 25.82
CA GLU A 95 -3.38 14.11 27.11
C GLU A 95 -2.38 15.27 27.23
N GLU A 96 -1.17 15.11 26.69
CA GLU A 96 -0.13 16.13 26.71
C GLU A 96 0.80 15.98 25.49
N ALA A 97 1.19 17.11 24.92
CA ALA A 97 2.21 17.22 23.87
C ALA A 97 3.37 18.07 24.39
N GLU A 98 4.53 17.47 24.56
CA GLU A 98 5.76 18.15 24.97
C GLU A 98 6.67 18.33 23.75
N LEU A 99 6.92 19.59 23.38
CA LEU A 99 7.80 19.91 22.26
C LEU A 99 9.25 19.88 22.70
N LEU A 100 10.04 19.05 22.05
CA LEU A 100 11.50 18.96 22.24
C LEU A 100 12.23 19.89 21.29
N VAL A 101 11.79 19.96 20.05
CA VAL A 101 12.33 20.82 18.99
C VAL A 101 11.18 21.46 18.22
N ALA A 102 11.27 22.77 17.98
CA ALA A 102 10.31 23.52 17.18
C ALA A 102 11.06 24.59 16.35
N GLU A 103 11.72 24.14 15.31
CA GLU A 103 12.55 24.98 14.45
C GLU A 103 12.05 24.97 13.02
N ALA A 104 11.96 26.14 12.40
CA ALA A 104 11.58 26.27 11.01
C ALA A 104 12.21 27.53 10.38
N ASP A 105 12.62 27.37 9.13
CA ASP A 105 12.94 28.47 8.22
C ASP A 105 11.89 28.50 7.10
N PHE A 106 10.88 29.33 7.28
CA PHE A 106 9.78 29.46 6.33
C PHE A 106 10.21 30.06 4.98
N SER A 107 11.36 30.77 4.95
CA SER A 107 11.87 31.35 3.72
C SER A 107 12.57 30.34 2.83
N ASN A 108 13.32 29.43 3.44
CA ASN A 108 14.04 28.36 2.74
C ASN A 108 13.26 27.04 2.70
N GLY A 109 12.10 26.99 3.36
CA GLY A 109 11.29 25.77 3.40
C GLY A 109 11.98 24.62 4.11
N TRP A 110 12.60 24.89 5.26
CA TRP A 110 13.25 23.93 6.12
C TRP A 110 12.52 23.83 7.47
N MET A 111 12.45 22.62 8.03
CA MET A 111 11.80 22.37 9.31
C MET A 111 12.37 21.16 10.03
N HIS A 112 12.58 21.32 11.34
CA HIS A 112 12.82 20.24 12.29
C HIS A 112 11.89 20.43 13.48
N HIS A 113 11.01 19.47 13.72
CA HIS A 113 10.04 19.51 14.79
C HIS A 113 10.01 18.14 15.48
N GLU A 114 10.14 18.11 16.82
CA GLU A 114 10.08 16.89 17.60
C GLU A 114 9.15 17.07 18.78
N ALA A 115 8.34 16.05 19.06
CA ALA A 115 7.39 16.08 20.16
C ALA A 115 7.26 14.71 20.84
N ILE A 116 7.13 14.76 22.16
CA ILE A 116 6.67 13.65 22.98
C ILE A 116 5.16 13.72 23.09
N TRP A 117 4.50 12.62 22.76
CA TRP A 117 3.05 12.45 22.85
C TRP A 117 2.72 11.57 24.06
N LYS A 118 2.13 12.16 25.10
CA LYS A 118 1.73 11.43 26.29
C LYS A 118 0.28 10.99 26.16
N ASN A 119 0.05 9.72 26.48
CA ASN A 119 -1.26 9.08 26.50
C ASN A 119 -2.06 9.28 25.18
N SER A 120 -1.40 8.92 24.05
CA SER A 120 -2.07 8.84 22.76
C SER A 120 -3.23 7.87 22.79
N TYR A 121 -4.43 8.31 22.38
CA TYR A 121 -5.61 7.43 22.30
C TYR A 121 -5.38 6.23 21.36
N GLU A 122 -4.61 6.41 20.28
CA GLU A 122 -4.33 5.32 19.33
C GLU A 122 -3.49 4.22 19.98
N ALA A 123 -2.45 4.60 20.73
CA ALA A 123 -1.63 3.63 21.46
C ALA A 123 -2.42 2.94 22.58
N GLU A 124 -3.26 3.67 23.31
CA GLU A 124 -4.07 3.12 24.39
C GLU A 124 -5.16 2.16 23.87
N GLU A 125 -5.90 2.56 22.85
CA GLU A 125 -6.93 1.71 22.24
C GLU A 125 -6.33 0.50 21.51
N HIS A 126 -5.12 0.65 20.96
CA HIS A 126 -4.38 -0.48 20.39
C HIS A 126 -4.02 -1.50 21.48
N LEU A 127 -3.40 -1.05 22.57
CA LEU A 127 -3.02 -1.93 23.68
C LEU A 127 -4.22 -2.67 24.27
N LYS A 128 -5.38 -2.01 24.41
CA LYS A 128 -6.61 -2.62 24.92
C LYS A 128 -7.16 -3.73 24.01
N LYS A 129 -7.01 -3.61 22.68
CA LYS A 129 -7.66 -4.50 21.71
C LYS A 129 -6.74 -5.53 21.09
N PHE A 130 -5.46 -5.20 20.91
CA PHE A 130 -4.48 -6.02 20.20
C PHE A 130 -3.29 -6.41 21.08
N GLY A 131 -3.09 -5.74 22.23
CA GLY A 131 -1.89 -5.90 23.05
C GLY A 131 -0.68 -5.15 22.49
N PRO A 132 0.55 -5.51 22.93
CA PRO A 132 1.79 -4.89 22.47
C PRO A 132 2.00 -5.05 20.97
N SER A 133 2.66 -4.05 20.36
CA SER A 133 3.02 -4.01 18.94
C SER A 133 4.54 -4.03 18.77
N ASN A 134 5.01 -4.56 17.65
CA ASN A 134 6.42 -4.44 17.24
C ASN A 134 6.70 -3.12 16.50
N ASP A 135 5.65 -2.47 16.00
CA ASP A 135 5.74 -1.24 15.21
C ASP A 135 4.93 -0.11 15.86
N PRO A 136 5.27 1.15 15.58
CA PRO A 136 4.49 2.30 16.00
C PRO A 136 3.05 2.25 15.49
N VAL A 137 2.10 2.75 16.30
CA VAL A 137 0.67 2.59 16.01
C VAL A 137 -0.12 3.90 15.91
N CYS A 138 0.49 5.06 16.17
CA CYS A 138 -0.20 6.36 16.19
C CYS A 138 -0.32 6.97 14.77
N HIS A 139 -0.93 6.20 13.86
CA HIS A 139 -0.94 6.56 12.43
C HIS A 139 -1.73 7.82 12.12
N THR A 140 -2.88 8.05 12.80
CA THR A 140 -3.67 9.27 12.61
C THR A 140 -2.90 10.49 13.08
N LEU A 141 -2.22 10.40 14.23
CA LEU A 141 -1.39 11.48 14.75
C LEU A 141 -0.18 11.79 13.87
N VAL A 142 0.51 10.76 13.36
CA VAL A 142 1.61 10.91 12.41
C VAL A 142 1.13 11.60 11.13
N GLY A 143 -0.02 11.17 10.62
CA GLY A 143 -0.66 11.81 9.47
C GLY A 143 -1.03 13.27 9.76
N TYR A 144 -1.64 13.54 10.92
CA TYR A 144 -2.02 14.87 11.35
C TYR A 144 -0.82 15.83 11.42
N ALA A 145 0.25 15.42 12.12
CA ALA A 145 1.47 16.22 12.23
C ALA A 145 2.08 16.51 10.85
N SER A 146 2.13 15.49 9.97
CA SER A 146 2.64 15.63 8.61
C SER A 146 1.81 16.63 7.80
N GLY A 147 0.47 16.51 7.81
CA GLY A 147 -0.43 17.39 7.08
C GLY A 147 -0.43 18.83 7.60
N TYR A 148 -0.47 18.98 8.91
CA TYR A 148 -0.41 20.29 9.57
C TYR A 148 0.89 21.03 9.23
N LEU A 149 2.04 20.41 9.51
CA LEU A 149 3.36 21.03 9.33
C LEU A 149 3.67 21.28 7.85
N SER A 150 3.25 20.39 6.95
CA SER A 150 3.37 20.64 5.50
C SER A 150 2.61 21.86 5.06
N THR A 151 1.41 22.06 5.57
CA THR A 151 0.53 23.17 5.17
C THR A 151 1.07 24.51 5.66
N ILE A 152 1.53 24.60 6.92
CA ILE A 152 2.10 25.85 7.43
C ILE A 152 3.43 26.21 6.81
N LEU A 153 4.25 25.21 6.44
CA LEU A 153 5.54 25.43 5.78
C LEU A 153 5.39 25.71 4.28
N GLY A 154 4.33 25.18 3.65
CA GLY A 154 4.16 25.21 2.19
C GLY A 154 5.05 24.22 1.45
N LYS A 155 5.63 23.22 2.14
CA LYS A 155 6.50 22.18 1.63
C LYS A 155 6.21 20.86 2.33
N LYS A 156 6.41 19.72 1.65
CA LYS A 156 6.07 18.42 2.22
C LYS A 156 6.96 18.08 3.41
N VAL A 157 6.34 17.95 4.57
CA VAL A 157 6.94 17.52 5.85
C VAL A 157 6.33 16.17 6.21
N ILE A 158 7.16 15.23 6.62
CA ILE A 158 6.72 13.92 7.06
C ILE A 158 7.11 13.72 8.52
N ALA A 159 6.15 13.34 9.32
CA ALA A 159 6.35 12.87 10.68
C ALA A 159 6.62 11.37 10.68
N LYS A 160 7.52 10.92 11.56
CA LYS A 160 7.78 9.52 11.85
C LYS A 160 7.74 9.32 13.36
N GLU A 161 6.92 8.38 13.81
CA GLU A 161 6.93 7.95 15.21
C GLU A 161 8.09 7.00 15.42
N ILE A 162 9.07 7.37 16.24
CA ILE A 162 10.30 6.60 16.50
C ILE A 162 10.22 5.78 17.79
N GLU A 163 9.38 6.20 18.74
CA GLU A 163 9.04 5.47 19.96
C GLU A 163 7.53 5.47 20.12
N CYS A 164 6.96 4.35 20.57
CA CYS A 164 5.53 4.21 20.78
C CYS A 164 5.23 3.48 22.11
N LYS A 165 4.22 3.97 22.85
CA LYS A 165 3.73 3.32 24.07
C LYS A 165 3.26 1.88 23.80
N ALA A 166 2.70 1.62 22.62
CA ALA A 166 2.30 0.28 22.24
C ALA A 166 3.48 -0.68 22.00
N MET A 167 4.68 -0.16 21.76
CA MET A 167 5.93 -0.92 21.66
C MET A 167 6.62 -1.15 23.01
N GLY A 168 6.04 -0.64 24.10
CA GLY A 168 6.60 -0.75 25.46
C GLY A 168 7.44 0.46 25.89
N HIS A 169 7.53 1.53 25.07
CA HIS A 169 8.15 2.78 25.50
C HIS A 169 7.26 3.54 26.49
N LYS A 170 7.87 4.44 27.25
CA LYS A 170 7.14 5.24 28.24
C LYS A 170 6.13 6.18 27.60
N HIS A 171 6.47 6.77 26.45
CA HIS A 171 5.70 7.72 25.68
C HIS A 171 5.83 7.42 24.20
N CYS A 172 5.01 8.07 23.38
CA CYS A 172 5.24 8.13 21.95
C CYS A 172 6.15 9.32 21.62
N HIS A 173 7.07 9.16 20.67
CA HIS A 173 7.99 10.21 20.23
C HIS A 173 7.93 10.33 18.71
N ALA A 174 7.64 11.51 18.22
CA ALA A 174 7.55 11.80 16.81
C ALA A 174 8.60 12.84 16.37
N VAL A 175 9.25 12.56 15.26
CA VAL A 175 10.19 13.46 14.56
C VAL A 175 9.59 13.86 13.24
N CYS A 176 9.59 15.15 12.94
CA CYS A 176 9.03 15.71 11.71
C CYS A 176 10.11 16.51 10.98
N ARG A 177 10.34 16.19 9.71
CA ARG A 177 11.31 16.87 8.83
C ARG A 177 10.75 17.00 7.43
N THR A 178 11.32 17.88 6.63
CA THR A 178 11.03 17.90 5.19
C THR A 178 11.49 16.59 4.54
N VAL A 179 10.89 16.22 3.41
CA VAL A 179 11.23 14.97 2.71
C VAL A 179 12.73 14.90 2.41
N GLU A 180 13.32 16.01 2.01
CA GLU A 180 14.75 16.09 1.68
C GLU A 180 15.65 15.86 2.89
N GLU A 181 15.24 16.34 4.08
CA GLU A 181 16.00 16.15 5.33
C GLU A 181 16.01 14.71 5.83
N TRP A 182 15.05 13.89 5.37
CA TRP A 182 15.00 12.47 5.69
C TRP A 182 16.00 11.63 4.90
N ASN A 183 16.63 12.16 3.83
CA ASN A 183 17.67 11.48 3.06
C ASN A 183 17.31 10.02 2.66
N GLY A 184 16.05 9.76 2.32
CA GLY A 184 15.57 8.43 1.92
C GLY A 184 15.09 7.52 3.06
N GLU A 185 15.24 7.93 4.33
CA GLU A 185 14.81 7.12 5.50
C GLU A 185 13.30 6.89 5.60
N ILE A 186 12.51 7.62 4.79
CA ILE A 186 11.03 7.58 4.78
C ILE A 186 10.43 7.12 3.45
N ASP A 187 11.21 6.54 2.55
CA ASP A 187 10.71 6.12 1.24
C ASP A 187 9.57 5.09 1.33
N ASN A 188 9.60 4.26 2.36
CA ASN A 188 8.53 3.29 2.61
C ASN A 188 7.29 3.97 3.19
N GLU A 189 7.44 4.99 4.01
CA GLU A 189 6.35 5.77 4.59
C GLU A 189 5.64 6.63 3.54
N LEU A 190 6.37 7.18 2.58
CA LEU A 190 5.80 8.01 1.51
C LEU A 190 4.72 7.30 0.70
N LYS A 191 4.85 5.99 0.48
CA LYS A 191 3.87 5.17 -0.25
C LYS A 191 2.48 5.21 0.38
N PHE A 192 2.39 5.33 1.72
CA PHE A 192 1.12 5.38 2.43
C PHE A 192 0.34 6.67 2.22
N TYR A 193 1.01 7.75 1.77
CA TYR A 193 0.37 9.03 1.45
C TYR A 193 -0.17 9.09 0.02
N GLU A 194 0.16 8.10 -0.82
CA GLU A 194 -0.44 7.93 -2.14
C GLU A 194 -1.83 7.27 -1.99
N ALA A 195 -2.76 7.68 -2.82
CA ALA A 195 -4.10 7.10 -2.75
C ALA A 195 -4.06 5.65 -3.26
N ASP A 196 -4.38 4.68 -2.41
CA ASP A 196 -4.62 3.31 -2.83
C ASP A 196 -5.84 3.27 -3.74
N ASN A 197 -5.64 2.90 -4.97
CA ASN A 197 -6.74 2.61 -5.88
C ASN A 197 -7.20 1.16 -5.66
N ILE A 198 -7.89 0.91 -4.53
CA ILE A 198 -8.41 -0.42 -4.16
C ILE A 198 -9.26 -1.02 -5.29
N ILE A 199 -10.02 -0.20 -5.99
CA ILE A 199 -10.84 -0.61 -7.13
C ILE A 199 -9.94 -1.09 -8.27
N GLY A 200 -8.89 -0.31 -8.60
CA GLY A 200 -7.93 -0.69 -9.65
C GLY A 200 -7.14 -1.94 -9.32
N GLU A 201 -6.73 -2.15 -8.05
CA GLU A 201 -6.08 -3.38 -7.61
C GLU A 201 -7.04 -4.59 -7.66
N LEU A 202 -8.30 -4.39 -7.27
CA LEU A 202 -9.32 -5.42 -7.34
C LEU A 202 -9.59 -5.82 -8.80
N ASP A 203 -9.74 -4.85 -9.70
CA ASP A 203 -9.93 -5.08 -11.13
C ASP A 203 -8.75 -5.83 -11.74
N GLN A 204 -7.51 -5.43 -11.42
CA GLN A 204 -6.31 -6.12 -11.90
C GLN A 204 -6.24 -7.57 -11.36
N THR A 205 -6.59 -7.79 -10.10
CA THR A 205 -6.62 -9.12 -9.50
C THR A 205 -7.70 -9.98 -10.13
N PHE A 206 -8.87 -9.41 -10.37
CA PHE A 206 -9.99 -10.09 -11.03
C PHE A 206 -9.64 -10.50 -12.45
N GLU A 207 -9.01 -9.62 -13.25
CA GLU A 207 -8.57 -9.96 -14.60
C GLU A 207 -7.48 -11.04 -14.61
N LYS A 208 -6.53 -11.02 -13.67
CA LYS A 208 -5.53 -12.10 -13.51
C LYS A 208 -6.20 -13.45 -13.21
N LEU A 209 -7.11 -13.47 -12.23
CA LEU A 209 -7.86 -14.70 -11.88
C LEU A 209 -8.69 -15.21 -13.04
N LYS A 210 -9.29 -14.34 -13.84
CA LYS A 210 -10.04 -14.71 -15.03
C LYS A 210 -9.14 -15.36 -16.08
N ILE A 211 -7.97 -14.80 -16.34
CA ILE A 211 -6.98 -15.38 -17.26
C ILE A 211 -6.52 -16.76 -16.77
N GLU A 212 -6.21 -16.90 -15.49
CA GLU A 212 -5.82 -18.19 -14.90
C GLU A 212 -6.93 -19.24 -15.00
N ARG A 213 -8.16 -18.86 -14.68
CA ARG A 213 -9.35 -19.73 -14.83
C ARG A 213 -9.53 -20.19 -16.28
N ASP A 214 -9.39 -19.28 -17.24
CA ASP A 214 -9.57 -19.59 -18.65
C ASP A 214 -8.45 -20.50 -19.17
N ASN A 215 -7.21 -20.29 -18.71
CA ASN A 215 -6.09 -21.19 -18.99
C ASN A 215 -6.30 -22.58 -18.38
N PHE A 216 -6.76 -22.65 -17.13
CA PHE A 216 -7.09 -23.93 -16.49
C PHE A 216 -8.22 -24.66 -17.22
N SER A 217 -9.27 -23.95 -17.60
CA SER A 217 -10.39 -24.52 -18.35
C SER A 217 -9.94 -25.10 -19.70
N ARG A 218 -9.05 -24.39 -20.40
CA ARG A 218 -8.47 -24.88 -21.67
C ARG A 218 -7.62 -26.13 -21.43
N ALA A 219 -6.75 -26.12 -20.44
CA ALA A 219 -5.91 -27.27 -20.09
C ALA A 219 -6.76 -28.48 -19.72
N TYR A 220 -7.85 -28.27 -18.97
CA TYR A 220 -8.79 -29.34 -18.60
C TYR A 220 -9.47 -29.96 -19.82
N VAL A 221 -9.97 -29.15 -20.76
CA VAL A 221 -10.58 -29.65 -21.99
C VAL A 221 -9.57 -30.45 -22.85
N VAL A 222 -8.32 -29.98 -22.92
CA VAL A 222 -7.23 -30.70 -23.60
C VAL A 222 -6.99 -32.03 -22.93
N HIS A 223 -6.86 -32.04 -21.61
CA HIS A 223 -6.64 -33.27 -20.81
C HIS A 223 -7.78 -34.27 -21.01
N GLN A 224 -9.03 -33.84 -20.91
CA GLN A 224 -10.17 -34.73 -21.14
C GLN A 224 -10.15 -35.38 -22.52
N LYS A 225 -9.96 -34.60 -23.58
CA LYS A 225 -9.90 -35.12 -24.95
C LYS A 225 -8.74 -36.07 -25.18
N LEU A 226 -7.58 -35.82 -24.59
CA LEU A 226 -6.44 -36.72 -24.66
C LEU A 226 -6.72 -38.04 -23.90
N MET A 227 -7.33 -37.96 -22.70
CA MET A 227 -7.70 -39.14 -21.93
C MET A 227 -8.74 -39.99 -22.66
N GLU A 228 -9.74 -39.40 -23.35
CA GLU A 228 -10.69 -40.10 -24.16
C GLU A 228 -10.02 -40.88 -25.29
N GLU A 229 -9.02 -40.29 -25.96
CA GLU A 229 -8.26 -40.98 -27.04
C GLU A 229 -7.41 -42.14 -26.50
N VAL A 230 -6.74 -41.91 -25.36
CA VAL A 230 -5.94 -42.97 -24.71
C VAL A 230 -6.82 -44.15 -24.27
N LEU A 231 -8.03 -43.89 -23.71
CA LEU A 231 -8.96 -44.93 -23.25
C LEU A 231 -9.58 -45.74 -24.40
N LYS A 232 -9.59 -45.16 -25.62
CA LYS A 232 -10.04 -45.88 -26.82
C LYS A 232 -8.95 -46.73 -27.48
N GLU A 233 -7.78 -46.84 -26.85
CA GLU A 233 -6.62 -47.55 -27.37
C GLU A 233 -6.16 -47.03 -28.77
N HIS A 234 -6.39 -45.77 -29.05
CA HIS A 234 -5.95 -45.14 -30.30
C HIS A 234 -4.43 -44.96 -30.31
N ASP A 235 -3.85 -44.95 -31.50
CA ASP A 235 -2.42 -44.77 -31.71
C ASP A 235 -1.97 -43.32 -31.48
N LEU A 236 -0.65 -43.09 -31.50
CA LEU A 236 -0.06 -41.77 -31.32
C LEU A 236 -0.48 -40.76 -32.42
N SER A 237 -0.87 -41.28 -33.60
CA SER A 237 -1.38 -40.44 -34.70
C SER A 237 -2.72 -39.80 -34.33
N SER A 238 -3.59 -40.51 -33.60
CA SER A 238 -4.86 -39.96 -33.09
C SER A 238 -4.63 -38.88 -32.05
N ILE A 239 -3.67 -39.09 -31.15
CA ILE A 239 -3.27 -38.08 -30.17
C ILE A 239 -2.70 -36.81 -30.86
N ALA A 240 -1.86 -36.97 -31.87
CA ALA A 240 -1.34 -35.84 -32.66
C ALA A 240 -2.46 -35.04 -33.34
N LYS A 241 -3.47 -35.73 -33.90
CA LYS A 241 -4.64 -35.11 -34.53
C LYS A 241 -5.48 -34.30 -33.52
N VAL A 242 -5.74 -34.83 -32.33
CA VAL A 242 -6.48 -34.12 -31.26
C VAL A 242 -5.71 -32.87 -30.81
N LEU A 243 -4.41 -32.98 -30.59
CA LEU A 243 -3.57 -31.84 -30.23
C LEU A 243 -3.58 -30.78 -31.33
N HIS A 244 -3.49 -31.18 -32.60
CA HIS A 244 -3.60 -30.26 -33.73
C HIS A 244 -4.96 -29.55 -33.75
N GLN A 245 -6.06 -30.29 -33.57
CA GLN A 245 -7.41 -29.71 -33.59
C GLN A 245 -7.60 -28.64 -32.52
N ILE A 246 -6.98 -28.83 -31.34
CA ILE A 246 -7.09 -27.92 -30.21
C ILE A 246 -6.15 -26.72 -30.36
N SER A 247 -4.88 -26.95 -30.66
CA SER A 247 -3.85 -25.91 -30.76
C SER A 247 -3.91 -25.09 -32.05
N LYS A 248 -4.49 -25.68 -33.11
CA LYS A 248 -4.43 -25.16 -34.50
C LYS A 248 -2.99 -25.04 -35.03
N LEU A 249 -2.04 -25.65 -34.36
CA LEU A 249 -0.64 -25.68 -34.77
C LEU A 249 -0.26 -27.07 -35.29
N PRO A 250 0.75 -27.18 -36.17
CA PRO A 250 1.33 -28.46 -36.53
C PRO A 250 1.86 -29.18 -35.29
N VAL A 251 1.60 -30.48 -35.16
CA VAL A 251 2.03 -31.31 -34.04
C VAL A 251 2.91 -32.43 -34.54
N PHE A 252 4.04 -32.67 -33.87
CA PHE A 252 5.00 -33.73 -34.13
C PHE A 252 5.17 -34.54 -32.86
N ILE A 253 5.15 -35.85 -32.96
CA ILE A 253 5.50 -36.79 -31.89
C ILE A 253 6.72 -37.56 -32.37
N GLU A 254 7.82 -37.47 -31.63
CA GLU A 254 9.10 -38.08 -31.93
C GLU A 254 9.57 -38.97 -30.78
N ASP A 255 10.37 -39.98 -31.09
CA ASP A 255 11.02 -40.81 -30.07
C ASP A 255 12.24 -40.10 -29.45
N VAL A 256 12.89 -40.75 -28.50
CA VAL A 256 14.13 -40.25 -27.83
C VAL A 256 15.32 -40.04 -28.78
N ASN A 257 15.26 -40.60 -29.99
CA ASN A 257 16.27 -40.47 -31.03
C ASN A 257 15.89 -39.42 -32.10
N VAL A 258 14.83 -38.64 -31.86
CA VAL A 258 14.31 -37.66 -32.80
C VAL A 258 13.83 -38.32 -34.11
N GLN A 259 13.21 -39.51 -34.01
CA GLN A 259 12.52 -40.15 -35.13
C GLN A 259 11.05 -39.85 -35.06
N LEU A 260 10.49 -39.39 -36.17
CA LEU A 260 9.09 -39.08 -36.26
C LEU A 260 8.22 -40.35 -36.09
N ILE A 261 7.32 -40.33 -35.09
CA ILE A 261 6.35 -41.39 -34.84
C ILE A 261 4.99 -41.02 -35.43
N ALA A 262 4.57 -39.77 -35.22
CA ALA A 262 3.30 -39.28 -35.73
C ALA A 262 3.36 -37.75 -35.99
N ALA A 263 2.56 -37.28 -36.93
CA ALA A 263 2.39 -35.86 -37.20
C ALA A 263 0.94 -35.52 -37.54
N ALA A 264 0.53 -34.29 -37.28
CA ALA A 264 -0.76 -33.75 -37.66
C ALA A 264 -0.66 -32.28 -38.03
N GLY A 265 -1.49 -31.83 -38.98
CA GLY A 265 -1.57 -30.42 -39.38
C GLY A 265 -0.62 -30.00 -40.48
N ILE A 266 0.21 -30.93 -40.99
CA ILE A 266 1.06 -30.71 -42.15
C ILE A 266 1.14 -32.01 -42.99
N PRO A 267 1.51 -31.94 -44.29
CA PRO A 267 1.77 -33.11 -45.11
C PRO A 267 2.90 -33.96 -44.51
N GLU A 268 2.76 -35.29 -44.64
CA GLU A 268 3.70 -36.25 -44.04
C GLU A 268 5.14 -36.09 -44.56
N GLN A 269 5.29 -35.73 -45.85
CA GLN A 269 6.59 -35.44 -46.47
C GLN A 269 7.31 -34.24 -45.82
N GLU A 270 6.53 -33.19 -45.50
CA GLU A 270 7.07 -32.00 -44.85
C GLU A 270 7.44 -32.29 -43.39
N ALA A 271 6.62 -33.09 -42.68
CA ALA A 271 6.87 -33.52 -41.31
C ALA A 271 8.19 -34.31 -41.21
N SER A 272 8.43 -35.25 -42.16
CA SER A 272 9.65 -36.04 -42.20
C SER A 272 10.88 -35.16 -42.49
N LEU A 273 10.78 -34.20 -43.37
CA LEU A 273 11.88 -33.28 -43.68
C LEU A 273 12.21 -32.35 -42.49
N PHE A 274 11.18 -31.94 -41.74
CA PHE A 274 11.35 -31.10 -40.54
C PHE A 274 12.03 -31.88 -39.41
N SER A 275 11.59 -33.12 -39.17
CA SER A 275 12.22 -34.03 -38.19
C SER A 275 13.72 -34.33 -38.52
N GLU A 276 14.06 -34.55 -39.80
CA GLU A 276 15.46 -34.70 -40.21
C GLU A 276 16.29 -33.42 -39.94
N LYS A 277 15.73 -32.24 -40.20
CA LYS A 277 16.42 -30.97 -39.89
C LYS A 277 16.66 -30.80 -38.39
N LEU A 278 15.66 -31.11 -37.57
CA LEU A 278 15.77 -31.06 -36.09
C LEU A 278 16.86 -32.06 -35.62
N LYS A 279 16.85 -33.29 -36.13
CA LYS A 279 17.85 -34.29 -35.79
C LYS A 279 19.27 -33.81 -36.06
N LYS A 280 19.52 -33.17 -37.21
CA LYS A 280 20.80 -32.55 -37.55
C LYS A 280 21.18 -31.42 -36.58
N CYS A 281 20.23 -30.59 -36.17
CA CYS A 281 20.46 -29.52 -35.19
C CYS A 281 20.77 -30.06 -33.79
N PHE A 282 20.06 -31.10 -33.34
CA PHE A 282 20.33 -31.73 -32.04
C PHE A 282 21.70 -32.41 -31.97
N HIS A 283 22.11 -33.12 -33.04
CA HIS A 283 23.44 -33.72 -33.09
C HIS A 283 24.56 -32.68 -33.10
N LYS A 284 24.38 -31.58 -33.81
CA LYS A 284 25.34 -30.47 -33.85
C LYS A 284 25.51 -29.77 -32.51
N ASN A 285 24.42 -29.60 -31.75
CA ASN A 285 24.45 -28.99 -30.41
C ASN A 285 25.06 -29.97 -29.38
N ARG A 286 24.75 -31.26 -29.46
CA ARG A 286 25.32 -32.28 -28.54
C ARG A 286 26.82 -32.39 -28.68
N GLN A 287 27.38 -32.29 -29.86
CA GLN A 287 28.83 -32.21 -30.10
C GLN A 287 29.45 -30.95 -29.50
N LYS A 288 28.79 -29.81 -29.66
CA LYS A 288 29.26 -28.53 -29.13
C LYS A 288 29.30 -28.48 -27.59
N TYR A 289 28.38 -29.18 -26.91
CA TYR A 289 28.38 -29.33 -25.44
C TYR A 289 29.39 -30.34 -24.94
N SER A 290 29.70 -31.39 -25.72
CA SER A 290 30.74 -32.39 -25.40
C SER A 290 32.13 -31.82 -25.53
N ASP A 291 32.38 -30.94 -26.50
CA ASP A 291 33.67 -30.30 -26.73
C ASP A 291 34.01 -29.17 -25.76
N ASN A 292 32.99 -28.58 -25.11
CA ASN A 292 33.16 -27.57 -24.06
C ASN A 292 33.34 -28.16 -22.63
N LEU A 293 33.27 -29.49 -22.49
CA LEU A 293 33.46 -30.22 -21.22
C LEU A 293 34.80 -31.01 -21.17
N LYS A 294 35.66 -30.83 -22.16
CA LYS A 294 37.07 -31.27 -22.19
C LYS A 294 37.98 -30.04 -22.03
#